data_fd0ad662c72d4a4b0925401bd15bf8b2
#
_entry.id   fd0ad662c72d4a4b0925401bd15bf8b2
#
_cell.length_a   1.000
_cell.length_b   1.000
_cell.length_c   1.000
_cell.angle_alpha   90.00
_cell.angle_beta   90.00
_cell.angle_gamma   90.00
#
_symmetry.space_group_name_H-M   'P 1'
#
loop_
_entity.id
_entity.type
_entity.pdbx_description
1 polymer ?
#
loop_
_entity_poly.entity_id
_entity_poly.type
_entity_poly.pdbx_seq_one_letter_code
_entity_poly.pdbx_strand_id
1 'polypeptide(L)'
;TMGKWFKSGAPWIWMTGGAVSLSLVAVLGLLLLIGWRGLVYFWPHPIYEWQLEDASGNKSVLIGEINDREMVPVERLRAAGQALEGEERELLTRYLVKTGNREFVDLDFRWVLETDIKSRTQPAELAMVERTTNGNFYGYITSVKEDGRELTQDMHPALQRVLARANALSEQANDLQKGDIGSINYQLEKLRLKERKAELEGELTDALKADLAAQRQALNDRYQVLEKELFSLRAQADRDAITVKDMRGELVTMPMSKVLDVVWPNDMSLPAKVGHWFHQIGKFVSDDPREANTEGGVFPAIFGTVFMVLLMAIIVTPLGVVAAVYLHEYAGKNSLTKIIRIAVINLAGVPSIVYGVFGLGFFVYTLGGSLDQLFYPEALPSPTFGSPGVIWSALTLAILTLPVV
;
A
#
# COMPACT_ATOMS: atom_id res chain seq x y z
N THR A 1 -20.13 -54.17 -25.90
CA THR A 1 -19.72 -52.81 -26.33
C THR A 1 -19.23 -51.94 -25.18
N MET A 2 -19.91 -51.89 -24.03
CA MET A 2 -19.40 -51.16 -22.81
C MET A 2 -18.11 -51.75 -22.27
N GLY A 3 -17.98 -53.06 -22.24
CA GLY A 3 -16.75 -53.69 -21.76
C GLY A 3 -15.50 -53.42 -22.61
N LYS A 4 -15.64 -53.19 -23.90
CA LYS A 4 -14.52 -52.78 -24.78
C LYS A 4 -14.12 -51.33 -24.52
N TRP A 5 -15.07 -50.46 -24.20
CA TRP A 5 -14.84 -49.08 -23.85
C TRP A 5 -14.09 -48.95 -22.52
N PHE A 6 -14.49 -49.71 -21.48
CA PHE A 6 -13.75 -49.76 -20.20
C PHE A 6 -12.33 -50.30 -20.35
N LYS A 7 -12.15 -51.35 -21.17
CA LYS A 7 -10.84 -51.94 -21.43
C LYS A 7 -9.89 -51.05 -22.25
N SER A 8 -10.43 -50.12 -23.04
CA SER A 8 -9.64 -49.18 -23.83
C SER A 8 -8.96 -48.05 -23.00
N GLY A 9 -9.35 -47.91 -21.74
CA GLY A 9 -8.88 -46.83 -20.89
C GLY A 9 -9.58 -45.47 -21.12
N ALA A 10 -10.51 -45.39 -22.08
CA ALA A 10 -11.20 -44.16 -22.41
C ALA A 10 -11.93 -43.50 -21.20
N PRO A 11 -12.62 -44.24 -20.30
CA PRO A 11 -13.24 -43.62 -19.13
C PRO A 11 -12.27 -42.87 -18.24
N TRP A 12 -11.08 -43.46 -18.09
CA TRP A 12 -10.04 -42.83 -17.24
C TRP A 12 -9.46 -41.57 -17.87
N ILE A 13 -9.31 -41.57 -19.20
CA ILE A 13 -8.91 -40.37 -19.97
C ILE A 13 -9.95 -39.27 -19.81
N TRP A 14 -11.24 -39.60 -19.93
CA TRP A 14 -12.33 -38.65 -19.75
C TRP A 14 -12.41 -38.14 -18.30
N MET A 15 -12.22 -38.99 -17.32
CA MET A 15 -12.19 -38.58 -15.91
C MET A 15 -11.01 -37.65 -15.63
N THR A 16 -9.82 -37.96 -16.17
CA THR A 16 -8.64 -37.09 -16.04
C THR A 16 -8.87 -35.74 -16.71
N GLY A 17 -9.41 -35.75 -17.93
CA GLY A 17 -9.77 -34.53 -18.64
C GLY A 17 -10.81 -33.69 -17.89
N GLY A 18 -11.81 -34.35 -17.29
CA GLY A 18 -12.81 -33.70 -16.46
C GLY A 18 -12.20 -33.08 -15.19
N ALA A 19 -11.32 -33.79 -14.52
CA ALA A 19 -10.63 -33.31 -13.32
C ALA A 19 -9.73 -32.11 -13.63
N VAL A 20 -8.97 -32.16 -14.73
CA VAL A 20 -8.14 -31.03 -15.18
C VAL A 20 -9.00 -29.83 -15.54
N SER A 21 -10.09 -30.05 -16.27
CA SER A 21 -11.03 -28.98 -16.64
C SER A 21 -11.65 -28.32 -15.41
N LEU A 22 -12.08 -29.10 -14.42
CA LEU A 22 -12.63 -28.61 -13.17
C LEU A 22 -11.60 -27.78 -12.42
N SER A 23 -10.37 -28.26 -12.32
CA SER A 23 -9.27 -27.53 -11.67
C SER A 23 -8.97 -26.19 -12.37
N LEU A 24 -8.94 -26.19 -13.70
CA LEU A 24 -8.73 -24.96 -14.46
C LEU A 24 -9.89 -23.96 -14.27
N VAL A 25 -11.13 -24.44 -14.30
CA VAL A 25 -12.31 -23.59 -14.04
C VAL A 25 -12.27 -23.03 -12.63
N ALA A 26 -11.91 -23.83 -11.63
CA ALA A 26 -11.81 -23.38 -10.25
C ALA A 26 -10.72 -22.32 -10.08
N VAL A 27 -9.53 -22.51 -10.64
CA VAL A 27 -8.42 -21.56 -10.56
C VAL A 27 -8.75 -20.27 -11.31
N LEU A 28 -9.21 -20.36 -12.54
CA LEU A 28 -9.59 -19.18 -13.34
C LEU A 28 -10.77 -18.44 -12.70
N GLY A 29 -11.77 -19.18 -12.22
CA GLY A 29 -12.91 -18.59 -11.52
C GLY A 29 -12.49 -17.83 -10.25
N LEU A 30 -11.58 -18.38 -9.46
CA LEU A 30 -11.04 -17.72 -8.28
C LEU A 30 -10.26 -16.46 -8.65
N LEU A 31 -9.39 -16.53 -9.66
CA LEU A 31 -8.62 -15.38 -10.14
C LEU A 31 -9.54 -14.29 -10.68
N LEU A 32 -10.57 -14.66 -11.45
CA LEU A 32 -11.56 -13.71 -11.95
C LEU A 32 -12.37 -13.06 -10.82
N LEU A 33 -12.73 -13.82 -9.79
CA LEU A 33 -13.44 -13.31 -8.63
C LEU A 33 -12.59 -12.30 -7.87
N ILE A 34 -11.32 -12.63 -7.62
CA ILE A 34 -10.38 -11.74 -6.93
C ILE A 34 -10.17 -10.47 -7.76
N GLY A 35 -9.94 -10.62 -9.06
CA GLY A 35 -9.78 -9.50 -9.98
C GLY A 35 -11.00 -8.59 -10.01
N TRP A 36 -12.19 -9.18 -10.11
CA TRP A 36 -13.45 -8.43 -10.09
C TRP A 36 -13.61 -7.62 -8.80
N ARG A 37 -13.43 -8.24 -7.65
CA ARG A 37 -13.54 -7.56 -6.35
C ARG A 37 -12.51 -6.45 -6.20
N GLY A 38 -11.28 -6.69 -6.66
CA GLY A 38 -10.24 -5.67 -6.65
C GLY A 38 -10.56 -4.48 -7.55
N LEU A 39 -11.06 -4.73 -8.75
CA LEU A 39 -11.37 -3.68 -9.71
C LEU A 39 -12.62 -2.87 -9.31
N VAL A 40 -13.62 -3.52 -8.72
CA VAL A 40 -14.82 -2.83 -8.21
C VAL A 40 -14.48 -1.86 -7.08
N TYR A 41 -13.44 -2.13 -6.31
CA TYR A 41 -12.99 -1.24 -5.23
C TYR A 41 -12.69 0.19 -5.73
N PHE A 42 -12.19 0.34 -6.95
CA PHE A 42 -11.83 1.65 -7.52
C PHE A 42 -13.01 2.38 -8.16
N TRP A 43 -14.16 1.72 -8.28
CA TRP A 43 -15.36 2.36 -8.82
C TRP A 43 -15.87 3.43 -7.86
N PRO A 44 -16.26 4.63 -8.35
CA PRO A 44 -16.84 5.66 -7.48
C PRO A 44 -18.20 5.20 -6.96
N HIS A 45 -18.24 4.82 -5.69
CA HIS A 45 -19.46 4.37 -5.03
C HIS A 45 -20.34 5.55 -4.66
N PRO A 46 -21.68 5.40 -4.69
CA PRO A 46 -22.59 6.44 -4.23
C PRO A 46 -22.37 6.78 -2.75
N ILE A 47 -22.50 8.05 -2.42
CA ILE A 47 -22.50 8.52 -1.05
C ILE A 47 -23.96 8.75 -0.63
N TYR A 48 -24.33 8.15 0.48
CA TYR A 48 -25.69 8.26 1.02
C TYR A 48 -25.75 9.19 2.21
N GLU A 49 -26.84 9.95 2.31
CA GLU A 49 -27.23 10.65 3.51
C GLU A 49 -28.37 9.87 4.17
N TRP A 50 -28.14 9.45 5.41
CA TRP A 50 -29.02 8.60 6.18
C TRP A 50 -29.67 9.43 7.29
N GLN A 51 -31.00 9.44 7.34
CA GLN A 51 -31.73 9.94 8.50
C GLN A 51 -32.04 8.76 9.39
N LEU A 52 -31.47 8.75 10.57
CA LEU A 52 -31.57 7.64 11.52
C LEU A 52 -32.38 8.06 12.74
N GLU A 53 -33.20 7.14 13.24
CA GLU A 53 -33.88 7.27 14.49
C GLU A 53 -33.83 5.90 15.21
N ASP A 54 -33.22 5.88 16.38
CA ASP A 54 -33.10 4.64 17.16
C ASP A 54 -34.42 4.31 17.89
N ALA A 55 -34.45 3.15 18.58
CA ALA A 55 -35.60 2.71 19.33
C ALA A 55 -35.98 3.64 20.50
N SER A 56 -35.03 4.48 20.96
CA SER A 56 -35.23 5.47 22.00
C SER A 56 -35.72 6.84 21.45
N GLY A 57 -35.91 6.97 20.15
CA GLY A 57 -36.33 8.18 19.48
C GLY A 57 -35.22 9.19 19.23
N ASN A 58 -33.96 8.85 19.44
CA ASN A 58 -32.85 9.73 19.14
C ASN A 58 -32.62 9.81 17.63
N LYS A 59 -32.63 11.04 17.12
CA LYS A 59 -32.42 11.29 15.69
C LYS A 59 -30.96 11.66 15.42
N SER A 60 -30.42 11.13 14.33
CA SER A 60 -29.08 11.44 13.86
C SER A 60 -29.01 11.42 12.35
N VAL A 61 -28.00 12.08 11.80
CA VAL A 61 -27.68 12.07 10.38
C VAL A 61 -26.33 11.35 10.22
N LEU A 62 -26.28 10.44 9.25
CA LEU A 62 -25.07 9.74 8.88
C LEU A 62 -24.81 9.98 7.40
N ILE A 63 -23.56 10.26 7.05
CA ILE A 63 -23.13 10.38 5.65
C ILE A 63 -22.03 9.37 5.41
N GLY A 64 -22.16 8.56 4.36
CA GLY A 64 -21.14 7.60 4.02
C GLY A 64 -21.53 6.67 2.89
N GLU A 65 -20.57 5.82 2.53
CA GLU A 65 -20.72 4.77 1.52
C GLU A 65 -21.15 3.46 2.14
N ILE A 66 -21.90 2.65 1.40
CA ILE A 66 -22.18 1.26 1.80
C ILE A 66 -20.94 0.43 1.50
N ASN A 67 -20.29 -0.06 2.53
CA ASN A 67 -19.15 -0.96 2.40
C ASN A 67 -19.56 -2.43 2.32
N ASP A 68 -20.57 -2.81 3.10
CA ASP A 68 -21.08 -4.18 3.13
C ASP A 68 -22.57 -4.19 3.53
N ARG A 69 -23.20 -5.31 3.27
CA ARG A 69 -24.61 -5.57 3.60
C ARG A 69 -24.74 -7.00 4.09
N GLU A 70 -25.39 -7.19 5.22
CA GLU A 70 -25.65 -8.53 5.71
C GLU A 70 -27.09 -8.66 6.23
N MET A 71 -27.64 -9.86 6.13
CA MET A 71 -28.91 -10.21 6.76
C MET A 71 -28.63 -10.95 8.07
N VAL A 72 -29.19 -10.45 9.15
CA VAL A 72 -28.95 -10.98 10.51
C VAL A 72 -30.27 -11.46 11.10
N PRO A 73 -30.29 -12.66 11.75
CA PRO A 73 -31.45 -13.13 12.46
C PRO A 73 -31.85 -12.19 13.61
N VAL A 74 -33.15 -11.88 13.70
CA VAL A 74 -33.70 -10.97 14.72
C VAL A 74 -33.39 -11.45 16.13
N GLU A 75 -33.44 -12.76 16.36
CA GLU A 75 -33.11 -13.34 17.67
C GLU A 75 -31.66 -13.08 18.09
N ARG A 76 -30.73 -13.12 17.13
CA ARG A 76 -29.33 -12.79 17.37
C ARG A 76 -29.15 -11.33 17.73
N LEU A 77 -29.90 -10.42 17.08
CA LEU A 77 -29.89 -8.99 17.40
C LEU A 77 -30.49 -8.70 18.78
N ARG A 78 -31.58 -9.39 19.15
CA ARG A 78 -32.18 -9.29 20.50
C ARG A 78 -31.21 -9.79 21.57
N ALA A 79 -30.52 -10.90 21.31
CA ALA A 79 -29.52 -11.44 22.22
C ALA A 79 -28.33 -10.50 22.42
N ALA A 80 -28.02 -9.68 21.41
CA ALA A 80 -26.98 -8.64 21.45
C ALA A 80 -27.45 -7.33 22.10
N GLY A 81 -28.69 -7.25 22.60
CA GLY A 81 -29.21 -6.09 23.29
C GLY A 81 -29.96 -5.08 22.41
N GLN A 82 -30.29 -5.43 21.19
CA GLN A 82 -31.10 -4.57 20.31
C GLN A 82 -32.57 -4.59 20.72
N ALA A 83 -33.17 -3.41 20.87
CA ALA A 83 -34.58 -3.26 21.18
C ALA A 83 -35.44 -3.44 19.91
N LEU A 84 -35.89 -4.66 19.65
CA LEU A 84 -36.69 -5.04 18.49
C LEU A 84 -38.09 -5.56 18.92
N GLU A 85 -38.72 -4.83 19.82
CA GLU A 85 -40.06 -5.15 20.29
C GLU A 85 -41.06 -5.00 19.15
N GLY A 86 -41.89 -6.02 18.93
CA GLY A 86 -42.89 -5.99 17.88
C GLY A 86 -42.37 -6.30 16.46
N GLU A 87 -41.12 -6.63 16.29
CA GLU A 87 -40.58 -7.04 15.00
C GLU A 87 -40.98 -8.49 14.70
N GLU A 88 -41.74 -8.69 13.63
CA GLU A 88 -42.24 -9.97 13.18
C GLU A 88 -41.35 -10.68 12.16
N ARG A 89 -40.41 -9.96 11.53
CA ARG A 89 -39.49 -10.52 10.54
C ARG A 89 -38.45 -11.42 11.22
N GLU A 90 -38.10 -12.48 10.55
CA GLU A 90 -37.03 -13.40 11.02
C GLU A 90 -35.63 -12.87 10.79
N LEU A 91 -35.46 -12.11 9.70
CA LEU A 91 -34.18 -11.55 9.27
C LEU A 91 -34.32 -10.05 9.04
N LEU A 92 -33.33 -9.30 9.48
CA LEU A 92 -33.18 -7.87 9.22
C LEU A 92 -31.88 -7.61 8.48
N THR A 93 -31.93 -6.68 7.57
CA THR A 93 -30.73 -6.20 6.86
C THR A 93 -30.02 -5.15 7.69
N ARG A 94 -28.70 -5.24 7.80
CA ARG A 94 -27.86 -4.16 8.31
C ARG A 94 -26.81 -3.80 7.30
N TYR A 95 -26.43 -2.54 7.30
CA TYR A 95 -25.46 -1.97 6.39
C TYR A 95 -24.21 -1.57 7.16
N LEU A 96 -23.05 -1.97 6.66
CA LEU A 96 -21.77 -1.42 7.12
C LEU A 96 -21.49 -0.16 6.33
N VAL A 97 -21.61 0.97 6.97
CA VAL A 97 -21.42 2.28 6.36
C VAL A 97 -20.02 2.78 6.65
N LYS A 98 -19.28 3.09 5.59
CA LYS A 98 -18.01 3.79 5.71
C LYS A 98 -18.30 5.27 5.89
N THR A 99 -18.10 5.77 7.09
CA THR A 99 -18.40 7.14 7.46
C THR A 99 -17.23 8.09 7.24
N GLY A 100 -16.01 7.57 7.11
CA GLY A 100 -14.82 8.41 7.04
C GLY A 100 -14.71 9.36 8.22
N ASN A 101 -14.22 10.58 7.98
CA ASN A 101 -14.21 11.68 8.94
C ASN A 101 -13.54 11.31 10.29
N ARG A 102 -12.48 10.56 10.22
CA ARG A 102 -11.84 9.83 11.33
C ARG A 102 -11.48 10.68 12.56
N GLU A 103 -11.18 11.93 12.35
CA GLU A 103 -10.85 12.88 13.44
C GLU A 103 -12.09 13.39 14.19
N PHE A 104 -13.26 13.29 13.60
CA PHE A 104 -14.48 13.94 14.04
C PHE A 104 -15.57 12.96 14.45
N VAL A 105 -15.44 11.69 14.06
CA VAL A 105 -16.30 10.59 14.46
C VAL A 105 -15.46 9.45 14.99
N ASP A 106 -15.97 8.75 15.98
CA ASP A 106 -15.21 7.74 16.72
C ASP A 106 -14.84 6.51 15.88
N LEU A 107 -15.68 6.17 14.91
CA LEU A 107 -15.51 4.99 14.08
C LEU A 107 -15.53 5.34 12.60
N ASP A 108 -14.59 4.79 11.84
CA ASP A 108 -14.51 4.90 10.39
C ASP A 108 -15.62 4.08 9.68
N PHE A 109 -16.10 3.03 10.35
CA PHE A 109 -17.18 2.18 9.89
C PHE A 109 -18.26 2.04 10.97
N ARG A 110 -19.52 2.05 10.56
CA ARG A 110 -20.66 1.91 11.47
C ARG A 110 -21.71 0.99 10.88
N TRP A 111 -22.20 0.05 11.69
CA TRP A 111 -23.36 -0.76 11.34
C TRP A 111 -24.64 0.02 11.56
N VAL A 112 -25.50 -0.02 10.54
CA VAL A 112 -26.82 0.62 10.57
C VAL A 112 -27.88 -0.45 10.30
N LEU A 113 -28.78 -0.61 11.25
CA LEU A 113 -29.91 -1.54 11.12
C LEU A 113 -31.04 -0.91 10.30
N GLU A 114 -31.64 -1.66 9.40
CA GLU A 114 -32.68 -1.14 8.52
C GLU A 114 -33.88 -0.53 9.25
N THR A 115 -34.20 -1.04 10.46
CA THR A 115 -35.28 -0.51 11.28
C THR A 115 -35.04 0.92 11.78
N ASP A 116 -33.76 1.32 11.90
CA ASP A 116 -33.39 2.67 12.34
C ASP A 116 -33.37 3.68 11.21
N ILE A 117 -33.46 3.24 9.96
CA ILE A 117 -33.37 4.10 8.78
C ILE A 117 -34.74 4.72 8.50
N LYS A 118 -34.86 6.04 8.63
CA LYS A 118 -36.09 6.78 8.27
C LYS A 118 -36.05 7.20 6.81
N SER A 119 -34.90 7.65 6.31
CA SER A 119 -34.70 7.94 4.90
C SER A 119 -33.24 7.75 4.50
N ARG A 120 -33.03 7.45 3.24
CA ARG A 120 -31.73 7.32 2.62
C ARG A 120 -31.76 7.97 1.26
N THR A 121 -30.96 8.99 1.07
CA THR A 121 -30.90 9.77 -0.16
C THR A 121 -29.48 9.80 -0.72
N GLN A 122 -29.37 10.17 -1.99
CA GLN A 122 -28.10 10.35 -2.68
C GLN A 122 -28.01 11.79 -3.19
N PRO A 123 -27.79 12.80 -2.32
CA PRO A 123 -27.66 14.17 -2.76
C PRO A 123 -26.51 14.37 -3.73
N ALA A 124 -26.76 15.05 -4.84
CA ALA A 124 -25.76 15.29 -5.88
C ALA A 124 -24.59 16.16 -5.38
N GLU A 125 -24.85 16.99 -4.38
CA GLU A 125 -23.89 17.93 -3.80
C GLU A 125 -22.92 17.26 -2.80
N LEU A 126 -23.16 16.01 -2.40
CA LEU A 126 -22.25 15.31 -1.50
C LEU A 126 -20.90 15.08 -2.17
N ALA A 127 -19.86 15.53 -1.48
CA ALA A 127 -18.47 15.40 -1.92
C ALA A 127 -17.71 14.37 -1.08
N MET A 128 -16.81 13.68 -1.72
CA MET A 128 -15.76 12.88 -1.09
C MET A 128 -14.44 13.62 -1.24
N VAL A 129 -13.83 13.95 -0.12
CA VAL A 129 -12.52 14.58 -0.05
C VAL A 129 -11.48 13.52 0.28
N GLU A 130 -10.60 13.24 -0.67
CA GLU A 130 -9.44 12.36 -0.46
C GLU A 130 -8.34 13.17 0.22
N ARG A 131 -7.91 12.73 1.40
CA ARG A 131 -6.94 13.44 2.21
C ARG A 131 -5.60 12.71 2.27
N THR A 132 -4.55 13.46 2.58
CA THR A 132 -3.20 12.89 2.78
C THR A 132 -3.12 12.01 4.03
N THR A 133 -3.91 12.33 5.04
CA THR A 133 -4.02 11.60 6.31
C THR A 133 -5.47 11.46 6.74
N ASN A 134 -5.77 10.52 7.64
CA ASN A 134 -7.10 10.26 8.20
C ASN A 134 -8.17 9.80 7.18
N GLY A 135 -7.75 9.29 6.03
CA GLY A 135 -8.65 8.75 5.03
C GLY A 135 -9.57 9.77 4.38
N ASN A 136 -10.69 9.30 3.86
CA ASN A 136 -11.66 10.14 3.16
C ASN A 136 -12.53 10.94 4.13
N PHE A 137 -12.96 12.12 3.67
CA PHE A 137 -13.92 12.96 4.36
C PHE A 137 -15.16 13.14 3.48
N TYR A 138 -16.34 12.95 4.05
CA TYR A 138 -17.62 13.08 3.34
C TYR A 138 -18.40 14.27 3.88
N GLY A 139 -18.94 15.06 2.99
CA GLY A 139 -19.76 16.19 3.36
C GLY A 139 -20.11 17.10 2.19
N TYR A 140 -20.63 18.27 2.52
CA TYR A 140 -21.00 19.30 1.56
C TYR A 140 -19.94 20.41 1.53
N ILE A 141 -19.38 20.69 0.37
CA ILE A 141 -18.47 21.83 0.20
C ILE A 141 -19.29 23.11 0.30
N THR A 142 -19.02 23.90 1.32
CA THR A 142 -19.77 25.15 1.57
C THR A 142 -19.03 26.39 1.07
N SER A 143 -17.70 26.38 1.10
CA SER A 143 -16.88 27.48 0.58
C SER A 143 -15.49 27.01 0.18
N VAL A 144 -14.88 27.76 -0.72
CA VAL A 144 -13.49 27.61 -1.14
C VAL A 144 -12.77 28.92 -0.86
N LYS A 145 -11.67 28.86 -0.12
CA LYS A 145 -10.81 30.01 0.14
C LYS A 145 -9.68 30.01 -0.87
N GLU A 146 -9.66 31.01 -1.74
CA GLU A 146 -8.61 31.23 -2.74
C GLU A 146 -7.97 32.60 -2.50
N ASP A 147 -6.68 32.60 -2.18
CA ASP A 147 -5.89 33.82 -1.94
C ASP A 147 -6.54 34.79 -0.93
N GLY A 148 -7.05 34.23 0.17
CA GLY A 148 -7.71 34.99 1.24
C GLY A 148 -9.16 35.33 1.00
N ARG A 149 -9.72 35.01 -0.17
CA ARG A 149 -11.11 35.27 -0.53
C ARG A 149 -11.95 34.02 -0.35
N GLU A 150 -13.03 34.10 0.38
CA GLU A 150 -14.01 33.02 0.47
C GLU A 150 -15.00 33.11 -0.69
N LEU A 151 -15.07 32.04 -1.47
CA LEU A 151 -15.99 31.88 -2.57
C LEU A 151 -17.08 30.89 -2.19
N THR A 152 -18.33 31.33 -2.27
CA THR A 152 -19.52 30.51 -1.99
C THR A 152 -20.30 30.17 -3.25
N GLN A 153 -19.97 30.81 -4.37
CA GLN A 153 -20.55 30.56 -5.70
C GLN A 153 -19.45 30.23 -6.67
N ASP A 154 -19.78 29.49 -7.73
CA ASP A 154 -18.82 29.02 -8.73
C ASP A 154 -17.62 28.29 -8.10
N MET A 155 -17.91 27.46 -7.10
CA MET A 155 -16.89 26.78 -6.29
C MET A 155 -16.11 25.73 -7.07
N HIS A 156 -16.73 25.06 -8.04
CA HIS A 156 -16.06 23.99 -8.80
C HIS A 156 -14.81 24.47 -9.57
N PRO A 157 -14.88 25.55 -10.38
CA PRO A 157 -13.67 26.08 -11.04
C PRO A 157 -12.60 26.55 -10.05
N ALA A 158 -13.04 27.24 -8.97
CA ALA A 158 -12.12 27.70 -7.92
C ALA A 158 -11.46 26.53 -7.21
N LEU A 159 -12.22 25.48 -6.89
CA LEU A 159 -11.70 24.26 -6.27
C LEU A 159 -10.66 23.58 -7.15
N GLN A 160 -10.93 23.46 -8.43
CA GLN A 160 -9.95 22.88 -9.37
C GLN A 160 -8.65 23.69 -9.41
N ARG A 161 -8.73 25.02 -9.40
CA ARG A 161 -7.54 25.89 -9.37
C ARG A 161 -6.73 25.73 -8.10
N VAL A 162 -7.39 25.79 -6.93
CA VAL A 162 -6.68 25.67 -5.63
C VAL A 162 -6.12 24.28 -5.42
N LEU A 163 -6.82 23.24 -5.89
CA LEU A 163 -6.36 21.85 -5.83
C LEU A 163 -5.11 21.66 -6.71
N ALA A 164 -5.15 22.12 -7.96
CA ALA A 164 -4.02 22.01 -8.87
C ALA A 164 -2.80 22.78 -8.33
N ARG A 165 -3.01 23.99 -7.79
CA ARG A 165 -1.93 24.79 -7.21
C ARG A 165 -1.30 24.09 -5.99
N ALA A 166 -2.13 23.61 -5.06
CA ALA A 166 -1.66 22.95 -3.85
C ALA A 166 -0.93 21.64 -4.16
N ASN A 167 -1.44 20.86 -5.10
CA ASN A 167 -0.78 19.62 -5.55
C ASN A 167 0.58 19.90 -6.20
N ALA A 168 0.67 20.93 -7.05
CA ALA A 168 1.95 21.34 -7.68
C ALA A 168 2.97 21.81 -6.64
N LEU A 169 2.55 22.59 -5.65
CA LEU A 169 3.43 23.05 -4.57
C LEU A 169 3.87 21.90 -3.65
N SER A 170 2.97 20.98 -3.36
CA SER A 170 3.28 19.78 -2.56
C SER A 170 4.27 18.86 -3.28
N GLU A 171 4.13 18.71 -4.59
CA GLU A 171 5.07 17.96 -5.42
C GLU A 171 6.46 18.62 -5.43
N GLN A 172 6.53 19.94 -5.61
CA GLN A 172 7.78 20.69 -5.51
C GLN A 172 8.45 20.54 -4.13
N ALA A 173 7.65 20.61 -3.07
CA ALA A 173 8.14 20.42 -1.70
C ALA A 173 8.69 19.00 -1.48
N ASN A 174 8.01 17.99 -1.98
CA ASN A 174 8.45 16.59 -1.90
C ASN A 174 9.72 16.35 -2.71
N ASP A 175 9.81 16.91 -3.92
CA ASP A 175 10.99 16.80 -4.77
C ASP A 175 12.21 17.46 -4.11
N LEU A 176 12.01 18.64 -3.50
CA LEU A 176 13.05 19.33 -2.75
C LEU A 176 13.52 18.51 -1.55
N GLN A 177 12.58 17.92 -0.79
CA GLN A 177 12.89 17.13 0.39
C GLN A 177 13.61 15.83 0.05
N LYS A 178 13.16 15.11 -0.97
CA LYS A 178 13.76 13.84 -1.40
C LYS A 178 15.05 14.04 -2.20
N GLY A 179 15.10 15.08 -3.02
CA GLY A 179 16.25 15.39 -3.90
C GLY A 179 17.34 16.15 -3.16
N ASP A 180 17.28 17.46 -3.16
CA ASP A 180 18.37 18.33 -2.68
C ASP A 180 18.65 18.16 -1.18
N ILE A 181 17.61 18.15 -0.36
CA ILE A 181 17.77 17.98 1.09
C ILE A 181 18.24 16.55 1.41
N GLY A 182 17.68 15.56 0.76
CA GLY A 182 18.10 14.17 0.87
C GLY A 182 19.58 13.97 0.48
N SER A 183 20.02 14.64 -0.60
CA SER A 183 21.41 14.63 -1.05
C SER A 183 22.35 15.23 0.00
N ILE A 184 21.97 16.34 0.63
CA ILE A 184 22.76 16.96 1.69
C ILE A 184 22.85 16.04 2.92
N ASN A 185 21.76 15.44 3.33
CA ASN A 185 21.75 14.48 4.44
C ASN A 185 22.65 13.27 4.16
N TYR A 186 22.63 12.78 2.94
CA TYR A 186 23.53 11.71 2.50
C TYR A 186 25.00 12.13 2.56
N GLN A 187 25.32 13.33 2.08
CA GLN A 187 26.69 13.87 2.10
C GLN A 187 27.18 14.12 3.54
N LEU A 188 26.32 14.63 4.43
CA LEU A 188 26.62 14.80 5.84
C LEU A 188 26.93 13.45 6.52
N GLU A 189 26.15 12.43 6.20
CA GLU A 189 26.39 11.07 6.72
C GLU A 189 27.71 10.49 6.20
N LYS A 190 28.03 10.71 4.94
CA LYS A 190 29.35 10.32 4.37
C LYS A 190 30.50 11.00 5.10
N LEU A 191 30.38 12.29 5.44
CA LEU A 191 31.40 12.99 6.20
C LEU A 191 31.55 12.44 7.62
N ARG A 192 30.43 12.13 8.27
CA ARG A 192 30.44 11.50 9.60
C ARG A 192 31.16 10.15 9.57
N LEU A 193 30.84 9.30 8.60
CA LEU A 193 31.48 7.99 8.43
C LEU A 193 32.97 8.12 8.09
N LYS A 194 33.33 9.09 7.26
CA LYS A 194 34.73 9.36 6.91
C LYS A 194 35.55 9.77 8.13
N GLU A 195 34.98 10.64 8.99
CA GLU A 195 35.61 11.05 10.24
C GLU A 195 35.77 9.86 11.19
N ARG A 196 34.73 9.07 11.36
CA ARG A 196 34.77 7.88 12.23
C ARG A 196 35.77 6.85 11.75
N LYS A 197 35.84 6.61 10.44
CA LYS A 197 36.83 5.70 9.85
C LYS A 197 38.25 6.15 10.09
N ALA A 198 38.53 7.44 9.87
CA ALA A 198 39.85 8.01 10.12
C ALA A 198 40.23 7.93 11.61
N GLU A 199 39.26 8.14 12.52
CA GLU A 199 39.46 7.96 13.96
C GLU A 199 39.82 6.53 14.33
N LEU A 200 39.12 5.54 13.78
CA LEU A 200 39.37 4.12 14.01
C LEU A 200 40.71 3.65 13.45
N GLU A 201 41.14 4.21 12.33
CA GLU A 201 42.40 3.90 11.68
C GLU A 201 43.60 4.71 12.27
N GLY A 202 43.32 5.66 13.15
CA GLY A 202 44.34 6.53 13.72
C GLY A 202 44.89 7.60 12.77
N GLU A 203 44.20 7.85 11.68
CA GLU A 203 44.60 8.82 10.64
C GLU A 203 43.92 10.19 10.78
N LEU A 204 43.17 10.40 11.84
CA LEU A 204 42.45 11.64 12.07
C LEU A 204 43.41 12.73 12.55
N THR A 205 43.86 13.56 11.60
CA THR A 205 44.72 14.71 11.85
C THR A 205 43.90 15.97 12.12
N ASP A 206 44.53 17.00 12.73
CA ASP A 206 43.85 18.32 12.93
C ASP A 206 43.49 18.97 11.61
N ALA A 207 44.33 18.81 10.58
CA ALA A 207 44.05 19.29 9.22
C ALA A 207 42.81 18.61 8.60
N LEU A 208 42.69 17.28 8.79
CA LEU A 208 41.51 16.52 8.28
C LEU A 208 40.25 16.93 9.05
N LYS A 209 40.33 17.10 10.39
CA LYS A 209 39.22 17.59 11.19
C LYS A 209 38.74 18.96 10.72
N ALA A 210 39.66 19.89 10.44
CA ALA A 210 39.33 21.22 9.97
C ALA A 210 38.68 21.18 8.59
N ASP A 211 39.19 20.35 7.67
CA ASP A 211 38.60 20.16 6.33
C ASP A 211 37.19 19.59 6.41
N LEU A 212 36.98 18.53 7.19
CA LEU A 212 35.67 17.92 7.38
C LEU A 212 34.67 18.88 8.05
N ALA A 213 35.15 19.67 9.03
CA ALA A 213 34.31 20.70 9.66
C ALA A 213 33.89 21.80 8.67
N ALA A 214 34.80 22.22 7.80
CA ALA A 214 34.52 23.21 6.76
C ALA A 214 33.49 22.68 5.73
N GLN A 215 33.64 21.43 5.29
CA GLN A 215 32.66 20.78 4.39
C GLN A 215 31.29 20.63 5.05
N ARG A 216 31.28 20.22 6.31
CA ARG A 216 30.04 20.09 7.09
C ARG A 216 29.33 21.42 7.27
N GLN A 217 30.07 22.49 7.53
CA GLN A 217 29.53 23.84 7.65
C GLN A 217 28.90 24.32 6.34
N ALA A 218 29.58 24.12 5.21
CA ALA A 218 29.06 24.48 3.91
C ALA A 218 27.76 23.74 3.58
N LEU A 219 27.67 22.44 3.89
CA LEU A 219 26.47 21.63 3.71
C LEU A 219 25.34 22.07 4.64
N ASN A 220 25.64 22.40 5.89
CA ASN A 220 24.64 22.91 6.84
C ASN A 220 24.09 24.27 6.43
N ASP A 221 24.93 25.17 5.90
CA ASP A 221 24.49 26.47 5.39
C ASP A 221 23.53 26.29 4.20
N ARG A 222 23.86 25.41 3.29
CA ARG A 222 23.00 25.07 2.15
C ARG A 222 21.69 24.39 2.63
N TYR A 223 21.78 23.51 3.61
CA TYR A 223 20.61 22.88 4.22
C TYR A 223 19.63 23.90 4.78
N GLN A 224 20.12 24.92 5.50
CA GLN A 224 19.26 25.96 6.06
C GLN A 224 18.53 26.76 4.98
N VAL A 225 19.19 27.07 3.87
CA VAL A 225 18.57 27.76 2.73
C VAL A 225 17.45 26.91 2.14
N LEU A 226 17.73 25.62 1.92
CA LEU A 226 16.75 24.69 1.34
C LEU A 226 15.59 24.40 2.32
N GLU A 227 15.86 24.34 3.61
CA GLU A 227 14.83 24.17 4.63
C GLU A 227 13.85 25.35 4.66
N LYS A 228 14.37 26.58 4.53
CA LYS A 228 13.52 27.79 4.42
C LYS A 228 12.66 27.75 3.15
N GLU A 229 13.22 27.32 2.03
CA GLU A 229 12.48 27.15 0.80
C GLU A 229 11.39 26.08 0.94
N LEU A 230 11.69 24.97 1.58
CA LEU A 230 10.71 23.89 1.87
C LEU A 230 9.55 24.41 2.72
N PHE A 231 9.83 25.13 3.81
CA PHE A 231 8.81 25.72 4.66
C PHE A 231 7.97 26.76 3.92
N SER A 232 8.61 27.56 3.06
CA SER A 232 7.90 28.51 2.21
C SER A 232 6.93 27.82 1.27
N LEU A 233 7.35 26.74 0.60
CA LEU A 233 6.49 25.96 -0.30
C LEU A 233 5.31 25.36 0.45
N ARG A 234 5.55 24.80 1.63
CA ARG A 234 4.48 24.23 2.46
C ARG A 234 3.50 25.29 2.94
N ALA A 235 3.99 26.45 3.35
CA ALA A 235 3.16 27.58 3.76
C ALA A 235 2.31 28.11 2.60
N GLN A 236 2.87 28.17 1.39
CA GLN A 236 2.14 28.54 0.19
C GLN A 236 1.06 27.51 -0.17
N ALA A 237 1.32 26.22 0.03
CA ALA A 237 0.32 25.16 -0.17
C ALA A 237 -0.83 25.25 0.83
N ASP A 238 -0.58 25.74 2.05
CA ASP A 238 -1.60 25.97 3.09
C ASP A 238 -2.40 27.26 2.92
N ARG A 239 -2.05 28.12 1.95
CA ARG A 239 -2.74 29.40 1.73
C ARG A 239 -4.21 29.22 1.47
N ASP A 240 -4.56 28.26 0.64
CA ASP A 240 -5.92 27.98 0.21
C ASP A 240 -6.56 26.87 1.05
N ALA A 241 -7.85 26.89 1.18
CA ALA A 241 -8.59 25.93 2.01
C ALA A 241 -9.99 25.69 1.45
N ILE A 242 -10.57 24.59 1.88
CA ILE A 242 -12.00 24.31 1.67
C ILE A 242 -12.69 24.19 3.02
N THR A 243 -13.96 24.56 3.05
CA THR A 243 -14.83 24.35 4.21
C THR A 243 -15.92 23.36 3.83
N VAL A 244 -16.04 22.30 4.61
CA VAL A 244 -16.97 21.20 4.38
C VAL A 244 -17.91 21.08 5.57
N LYS A 245 -19.21 20.99 5.30
CA LYS A 245 -20.22 20.70 6.31
C LYS A 245 -20.32 19.17 6.46
N ASP A 246 -20.03 18.68 7.65
CA ASP A 246 -20.05 17.25 7.94
C ASP A 246 -21.47 16.73 8.33
N MET A 247 -21.52 15.43 8.66
CA MET A 247 -22.78 14.79 9.06
C MET A 247 -23.38 15.33 10.36
N ARG A 248 -22.58 15.97 11.21
CA ARG A 248 -23.03 16.62 12.46
C ARG A 248 -23.62 18.02 12.20
N GLY A 249 -23.51 18.52 10.96
CA GLY A 249 -23.87 19.88 10.60
C GLY A 249 -22.81 20.91 10.93
N GLU A 250 -21.64 20.49 11.37
CA GLU A 250 -20.51 21.38 11.69
C GLU A 250 -19.65 21.65 10.46
N LEU A 251 -19.07 22.84 10.42
CA LEU A 251 -18.16 23.26 9.37
C LEU A 251 -16.73 22.89 9.74
N VAL A 252 -16.07 22.17 8.85
CA VAL A 252 -14.67 21.78 8.99
C VAL A 252 -13.87 22.43 7.87
N THR A 253 -12.85 23.19 8.25
CA THR A 253 -11.94 23.84 7.30
C THR A 253 -10.66 23.02 7.16
N MET A 254 -10.32 22.68 5.91
CA MET A 254 -9.11 21.92 5.60
C MET A 254 -8.21 22.74 4.70
N PRO A 255 -6.91 22.89 5.05
CA PRO A 255 -5.94 23.47 4.12
C PRO A 255 -5.77 22.55 2.90
N MET A 256 -5.62 23.15 1.73
CA MET A 256 -5.53 22.39 0.47
C MET A 256 -4.29 21.51 0.38
N SER A 257 -3.25 21.77 1.17
CA SER A 257 -2.08 20.89 1.27
C SER A 257 -2.42 19.48 1.78
N LYS A 258 -3.50 19.34 2.53
CA LYS A 258 -3.99 18.06 3.07
C LYS A 258 -5.01 17.36 2.17
N VAL A 259 -5.40 18.00 1.09
CA VAL A 259 -6.42 17.50 0.16
C VAL A 259 -5.73 17.01 -1.10
N LEU A 260 -5.98 15.74 -1.45
CA LEU A 260 -5.44 15.13 -2.68
C LEU A 260 -6.40 15.27 -3.85
N ASP A 261 -7.69 15.07 -3.59
CA ASP A 261 -8.73 15.15 -4.61
C ASP A 261 -10.10 15.39 -3.97
N VAL A 262 -11.01 15.95 -4.75
CA VAL A 262 -12.42 16.12 -4.36
C VAL A 262 -13.29 15.65 -5.52
N VAL A 263 -14.21 14.74 -5.24
CA VAL A 263 -15.13 14.18 -6.23
C VAL A 263 -16.57 14.21 -5.70
N TRP A 264 -17.53 14.27 -6.63
CA TRP A 264 -18.98 14.19 -6.34
C TRP A 264 -19.55 12.95 -7.01
N PRO A 265 -19.42 11.76 -6.38
CA PRO A 265 -19.81 10.50 -7.02
C PRO A 265 -21.28 10.44 -7.44
N ASN A 266 -22.16 11.08 -6.68
CA ASN A 266 -23.61 11.07 -6.95
C ASN A 266 -23.99 11.90 -8.18
N ASP A 267 -23.14 12.87 -8.56
CA ASP A 267 -23.37 13.76 -9.72
C ASP A 267 -22.58 13.33 -10.97
N MET A 268 -21.80 12.28 -10.88
CA MET A 268 -20.98 11.80 -11.99
C MET A 268 -21.80 11.05 -13.03
N SER A 269 -21.60 11.40 -14.31
CA SER A 269 -22.09 10.59 -15.44
C SER A 269 -21.33 9.28 -15.56
N LEU A 270 -21.88 8.32 -16.31
CA LEU A 270 -21.20 7.03 -16.53
C LEU A 270 -19.81 7.20 -17.17
N PRO A 271 -19.61 8.00 -18.22
CA PRO A 271 -18.27 8.26 -18.76
C PRO A 271 -17.32 8.86 -17.74
N ALA A 272 -17.79 9.77 -16.89
CA ALA A 272 -17.00 10.38 -15.82
C ALA A 272 -16.59 9.35 -14.78
N LYS A 273 -17.49 8.44 -14.39
CA LYS A 273 -17.20 7.33 -13.48
C LYS A 273 -16.14 6.37 -14.05
N VAL A 274 -16.25 6.03 -15.33
CA VAL A 274 -15.26 5.17 -16.01
C VAL A 274 -13.89 5.85 -16.05
N GLY A 275 -13.83 7.13 -16.40
CA GLY A 275 -12.59 7.91 -16.39
C GLY A 275 -11.96 7.99 -14.99
N HIS A 276 -12.76 8.23 -13.98
CA HIS A 276 -12.31 8.24 -12.59
C HIS A 276 -11.79 6.86 -12.14
N TRP A 277 -12.45 5.79 -12.52
CA TRP A 277 -12.04 4.42 -12.26
C TRP A 277 -10.65 4.11 -12.81
N PHE A 278 -10.40 4.44 -14.08
CA PHE A 278 -9.07 4.30 -14.69
C PHE A 278 -8.02 5.16 -13.99
N HIS A 279 -8.39 6.39 -13.63
CA HIS A 279 -7.50 7.30 -12.91
C HIS A 279 -7.10 6.72 -11.55
N GLN A 280 -8.05 6.18 -10.79
CA GLN A 280 -7.79 5.58 -9.48
C GLN A 280 -6.94 4.31 -9.58
N ILE A 281 -7.16 3.48 -10.57
CA ILE A 281 -6.31 2.30 -10.84
C ILE A 281 -4.88 2.75 -11.16
N GLY A 282 -4.74 3.76 -12.02
CA GLY A 282 -3.44 4.34 -12.36
C GLY A 282 -2.71 4.88 -11.14
N LYS A 283 -3.40 5.61 -10.28
CA LYS A 283 -2.84 6.10 -9.01
C LYS A 283 -2.41 4.95 -8.10
N PHE A 284 -3.24 3.94 -7.95
CA PHE A 284 -2.93 2.77 -7.11
C PHE A 284 -1.65 2.06 -7.55
N VAL A 285 -1.43 1.94 -8.86
CA VAL A 285 -0.24 1.28 -9.42
C VAL A 285 1.00 2.17 -9.35
N SER A 286 0.85 3.50 -9.42
CA SER A 286 1.96 4.44 -9.56
C SER A 286 2.32 5.23 -8.29
N ASP A 287 1.44 5.29 -7.30
CA ASP A 287 1.64 6.09 -6.10
C ASP A 287 2.32 5.29 -4.97
N ASP A 288 2.93 6.04 -4.07
CA ASP A 288 3.48 5.49 -2.83
C ASP A 288 2.37 5.20 -1.81
N PRO A 289 2.58 4.23 -0.93
CA PRO A 289 1.65 3.96 0.17
C PRO A 289 1.65 5.10 1.20
N ARG A 290 0.50 5.29 1.84
CA ARG A 290 0.29 6.24 2.93
C ARG A 290 -0.30 5.55 4.14
N GLU A 291 -0.29 6.21 5.31
CA GLU A 291 -0.93 5.75 6.54
C GLU A 291 -0.65 4.27 6.88
N ALA A 292 0.61 3.94 7.06
CA ALA A 292 1.06 2.57 7.38
C ALA A 292 0.58 1.52 6.36
N ASN A 293 0.58 1.87 5.09
CA ASN A 293 0.17 1.03 3.95
C ASN A 293 -1.33 0.72 3.87
N THR A 294 -2.17 1.47 4.57
CA THR A 294 -3.63 1.32 4.48
C THR A 294 -4.26 2.15 3.38
N GLU A 295 -3.59 3.22 2.97
CA GLU A 295 -4.02 4.15 1.93
C GLU A 295 -2.91 4.34 0.89
N GLY A 296 -3.26 4.95 -0.24
CA GLY A 296 -2.32 5.27 -1.31
C GLY A 296 -2.14 4.15 -2.32
N GLY A 297 -0.95 4.08 -2.91
CA GLY A 297 -0.61 3.13 -3.96
C GLY A 297 0.33 2.02 -3.50
N VAL A 298 0.69 1.16 -4.43
CA VAL A 298 1.56 -0.01 -4.18
C VAL A 298 2.79 -0.04 -5.09
N PHE A 299 3.13 1.08 -5.71
CA PHE A 299 4.26 1.15 -6.65
C PHE A 299 5.58 0.61 -6.07
N PRO A 300 6.01 1.01 -4.85
CA PRO A 300 7.27 0.50 -4.30
C PRO A 300 7.28 -1.02 -4.12
N ALA A 301 6.13 -1.61 -3.75
CA ALA A 301 6.01 -3.06 -3.63
C ALA A 301 6.10 -3.76 -4.98
N ILE A 302 5.46 -3.22 -6.02
CA ILE A 302 5.54 -3.75 -7.39
C ILE A 302 6.98 -3.65 -7.90
N PHE A 303 7.59 -2.45 -7.79
CA PHE A 303 8.98 -2.23 -8.22
C PHE A 303 9.95 -3.16 -7.50
N GLY A 304 9.84 -3.23 -6.16
CA GLY A 304 10.72 -4.08 -5.35
C GLY A 304 10.59 -5.56 -5.69
N THR A 305 9.37 -6.04 -5.92
CA THR A 305 9.13 -7.43 -6.32
C THR A 305 9.74 -7.75 -7.68
N VAL A 306 9.48 -6.90 -8.68
CA VAL A 306 10.04 -7.09 -10.03
C VAL A 306 11.57 -7.02 -10.00
N PHE A 307 12.11 -6.01 -9.32
CA PHE A 307 13.57 -5.85 -9.18
C PHE A 307 14.22 -7.06 -8.50
N MET A 308 13.62 -7.55 -7.41
CA MET A 308 14.12 -8.71 -6.67
C MET A 308 14.09 -9.99 -7.52
N VAL A 309 13.01 -10.21 -8.29
CA VAL A 309 12.90 -11.37 -9.20
C VAL A 309 13.93 -11.30 -10.32
N LEU A 310 14.14 -10.12 -10.90
CA LEU A 310 15.18 -9.94 -11.93
C LEU A 310 16.58 -10.19 -11.38
N LEU A 311 16.87 -9.66 -10.19
CA LEU A 311 18.15 -9.87 -9.53
C LEU A 311 18.36 -11.35 -9.19
N MET A 312 17.33 -12.01 -8.68
CA MET A 312 17.34 -13.46 -8.43
C MET A 312 17.64 -14.24 -9.72
N ALA A 313 16.98 -13.91 -10.82
CA ALA A 313 17.17 -14.56 -12.11
C ALA A 313 18.60 -14.40 -12.63
N ILE A 314 19.19 -13.21 -12.47
CA ILE A 314 20.59 -12.95 -12.83
C ILE A 314 21.55 -13.81 -11.99
N ILE A 315 21.25 -14.04 -10.73
CA ILE A 315 22.08 -14.85 -9.82
C ILE A 315 21.90 -16.34 -10.09
N VAL A 316 20.63 -16.81 -10.14
CA VAL A 316 20.32 -18.25 -10.17
C VAL A 316 20.55 -18.87 -11.54
N THR A 317 20.31 -18.16 -12.63
CA THR A 317 20.41 -18.75 -13.98
C THR A 317 21.81 -19.21 -14.33
N PRO A 318 22.89 -18.42 -14.16
CA PRO A 318 24.26 -18.91 -14.40
C PRO A 318 24.62 -20.04 -13.46
N LEU A 319 24.30 -19.95 -12.18
CA LEU A 319 24.61 -21.00 -11.20
C LEU A 319 23.88 -22.30 -11.51
N GLY A 320 22.61 -22.22 -11.86
CA GLY A 320 21.80 -23.38 -12.25
C GLY A 320 22.30 -24.05 -13.52
N VAL A 321 22.65 -23.25 -14.52
CA VAL A 321 23.18 -23.75 -15.79
C VAL A 321 24.54 -24.44 -15.56
N VAL A 322 25.44 -23.82 -14.80
CA VAL A 322 26.77 -24.42 -14.48
C VAL A 322 26.58 -25.71 -13.70
N ALA A 323 25.73 -25.75 -12.70
CA ALA A 323 25.45 -26.95 -11.91
C ALA A 323 24.84 -28.06 -12.76
N ALA A 324 23.88 -27.73 -13.64
CA ALA A 324 23.24 -28.69 -14.53
C ALA A 324 24.25 -29.29 -15.54
N VAL A 325 25.07 -28.45 -16.15
CA VAL A 325 26.13 -28.90 -17.10
C VAL A 325 27.11 -29.78 -16.38
N TYR A 326 27.59 -29.41 -15.20
CA TYR A 326 28.51 -30.23 -14.42
C TYR A 326 27.90 -31.59 -14.09
N LEU A 327 26.69 -31.65 -13.57
CA LEU A 327 26.03 -32.91 -13.19
C LEU A 327 25.72 -33.81 -14.40
N HIS A 328 25.43 -33.22 -15.55
CA HIS A 328 25.07 -33.96 -16.75
C HIS A 328 26.33 -34.44 -17.53
N GLU A 329 27.31 -33.55 -17.74
CA GLU A 329 28.44 -33.80 -18.65
C GLU A 329 29.71 -34.21 -17.94
N TYR A 330 30.04 -33.67 -16.79
CA TYR A 330 31.34 -33.81 -16.15
C TYR A 330 31.33 -34.68 -14.87
N ALA A 331 30.19 -34.80 -14.20
CA ALA A 331 30.09 -35.55 -12.97
C ALA A 331 30.14 -37.06 -13.26
N GLY A 332 31.01 -37.77 -12.56
CA GLY A 332 31.09 -39.22 -12.62
C GLY A 332 29.89 -39.90 -11.95
N LYS A 333 29.73 -41.21 -12.22
CA LYS A 333 28.70 -42.02 -11.55
C LYS A 333 29.25 -42.57 -10.22
N ASN A 334 29.59 -41.68 -9.30
CA ASN A 334 30.11 -42.08 -7.99
C ASN A 334 29.09 -41.74 -6.88
N SER A 335 29.40 -42.15 -5.65
CA SER A 335 28.52 -41.93 -4.49
C SER A 335 28.34 -40.46 -4.19
N LEU A 336 29.34 -39.62 -4.39
CA LEU A 336 29.28 -38.19 -4.14
C LEU A 336 28.28 -37.48 -5.10
N THR A 337 28.34 -37.79 -6.39
CA THR A 337 27.40 -37.28 -7.39
C THR A 337 25.98 -37.70 -7.08
N LYS A 338 25.77 -38.95 -6.63
CA LYS A 338 24.47 -39.46 -6.22
C LYS A 338 23.92 -38.68 -5.04
N ILE A 339 24.74 -38.39 -4.03
CA ILE A 339 24.36 -37.59 -2.85
C ILE A 339 23.99 -36.18 -3.26
N ILE A 340 24.75 -35.53 -4.13
CA ILE A 340 24.48 -34.19 -4.63
C ILE A 340 23.13 -34.14 -5.37
N ARG A 341 22.86 -35.10 -6.24
CA ARG A 341 21.59 -35.20 -6.98
C ARG A 341 20.41 -35.39 -6.05
N ILE A 342 20.52 -36.23 -5.03
CA ILE A 342 19.49 -36.43 -4.02
C ILE A 342 19.28 -35.15 -3.22
N ALA A 343 20.35 -34.45 -2.84
CA ALA A 343 20.26 -33.20 -2.11
C ALA A 343 19.53 -32.11 -2.92
N VAL A 344 19.84 -31.95 -4.21
CA VAL A 344 19.16 -30.99 -5.10
C VAL A 344 17.68 -31.30 -5.25
N ILE A 345 17.33 -32.58 -5.39
CA ILE A 345 15.90 -32.98 -5.48
C ILE A 345 15.18 -32.70 -4.16
N ASN A 346 15.81 -32.96 -3.02
CA ASN A 346 15.24 -32.73 -1.72
C ASN A 346 15.07 -31.23 -1.39
N LEU A 347 15.93 -30.37 -1.92
CA LEU A 347 15.76 -28.91 -1.79
C LEU A 347 14.42 -28.42 -2.32
N ALA A 348 13.92 -29.00 -3.40
CA ALA A 348 12.60 -28.66 -3.95
C ALA A 348 11.42 -28.98 -3.01
N GLY A 349 11.62 -29.93 -2.09
CA GLY A 349 10.60 -30.33 -1.10
C GLY A 349 10.63 -29.53 0.21
N VAL A 350 11.61 -28.64 0.41
CA VAL A 350 11.73 -27.84 1.63
C VAL A 350 10.72 -26.71 1.62
N PRO A 351 9.94 -26.52 2.71
CA PRO A 351 9.02 -25.39 2.81
C PRO A 351 9.73 -24.04 2.68
N SER A 352 9.11 -23.08 2.00
CA SER A 352 9.71 -21.75 1.74
C SER A 352 10.08 -20.99 3.01
N ILE A 353 9.35 -21.19 4.10
CA ILE A 353 9.66 -20.54 5.38
C ILE A 353 11.03 -20.94 5.93
N VAL A 354 11.46 -22.16 5.68
CA VAL A 354 12.79 -22.64 6.11
C VAL A 354 13.89 -21.87 5.38
N TYR A 355 13.72 -21.60 4.10
CA TYR A 355 14.64 -20.75 3.33
C TYR A 355 14.68 -19.32 3.87
N GLY A 356 13.53 -18.77 4.24
CA GLY A 356 13.44 -17.44 4.84
C GLY A 356 14.20 -17.35 6.17
N VAL A 357 14.00 -18.31 7.04
CA VAL A 357 14.73 -18.37 8.33
C VAL A 357 16.22 -18.56 8.13
N PHE A 358 16.63 -19.43 7.21
CA PHE A 358 18.03 -19.61 6.84
C PHE A 358 18.64 -18.32 6.29
N GLY A 359 17.95 -17.66 5.36
CA GLY A 359 18.40 -16.40 4.78
C GLY A 359 18.61 -15.31 5.84
N LEU A 360 17.66 -15.19 6.77
CA LEU A 360 17.78 -14.24 7.86
C LEU A 360 18.96 -14.56 8.78
N GLY A 361 19.07 -15.79 9.25
CA GLY A 361 20.11 -16.21 10.18
C GLY A 361 21.50 -16.23 9.57
N PHE A 362 21.64 -16.83 8.40
CA PHE A 362 22.93 -17.00 7.74
C PHE A 362 23.35 -15.78 6.93
N PHE A 363 22.53 -15.35 5.97
CA PHE A 363 22.93 -14.24 5.10
C PHE A 363 22.96 -12.91 5.83
N VAL A 364 21.91 -12.58 6.56
CA VAL A 364 21.79 -11.28 7.21
C VAL A 364 22.68 -11.20 8.45
N TYR A 365 22.45 -12.05 9.43
CA TYR A 365 23.11 -11.92 10.72
C TYR A 365 24.54 -12.43 10.76
N THR A 366 24.82 -13.56 10.11
CA THR A 366 26.17 -14.15 10.13
C THR A 366 27.05 -13.52 9.07
N LEU A 367 26.68 -13.64 7.79
CA LEU A 367 27.49 -13.18 6.67
C LEU A 367 27.50 -11.66 6.59
N GLY A 368 26.33 -11.02 6.66
CA GLY A 368 26.20 -9.56 6.64
C GLY A 368 26.83 -8.90 7.84
N GLY A 369 26.66 -9.46 9.04
CA GLY A 369 27.31 -8.97 10.26
C GLY A 369 28.82 -9.08 10.19
N SER A 370 29.36 -10.16 9.62
CA SER A 370 30.80 -10.32 9.41
C SER A 370 31.36 -9.32 8.41
N LEU A 371 30.64 -9.06 7.32
CA LEU A 371 31.02 -8.04 6.35
C LEU A 371 31.04 -6.64 6.97
N ASP A 372 30.08 -6.33 7.83
CA ASP A 372 30.00 -5.05 8.54
C ASP A 372 31.21 -4.87 9.45
N GLN A 373 31.61 -5.91 10.21
CA GLN A 373 32.76 -5.84 11.09
C GLN A 373 34.09 -5.70 10.34
N LEU A 374 34.22 -6.35 9.20
CA LEU A 374 35.46 -6.34 8.40
C LEU A 374 35.61 -5.08 7.53
N PHE A 375 34.54 -4.62 6.91
CA PHE A 375 34.63 -3.58 5.89
C PHE A 375 33.97 -2.26 6.29
N TYR A 376 33.06 -2.27 7.24
CA TYR A 376 32.28 -1.09 7.65
C TYR A 376 32.23 -0.89 9.17
N PRO A 377 33.37 -0.99 9.88
CA PRO A 377 33.35 -0.79 11.35
C PRO A 377 32.95 0.61 11.75
N GLU A 378 33.16 1.60 10.87
CA GLU A 378 32.78 3.00 11.10
C GLU A 378 31.27 3.23 11.17
N ALA A 379 30.49 2.36 10.56
CA ALA A 379 29.03 2.46 10.55
C ALA A 379 28.36 1.77 11.75
N LEU A 380 29.10 0.89 12.46
CA LEU A 380 28.55 0.17 13.61
C LEU A 380 28.20 1.13 14.77
N PRO A 381 27.10 0.87 15.52
CA PRO A 381 26.23 -0.30 15.52
C PRO A 381 25.16 -0.33 14.41
N SER A 382 25.08 0.70 13.56
CA SER A 382 24.15 0.69 12.44
C SER A 382 24.59 -0.32 11.39
N PRO A 383 23.79 -1.35 11.08
CA PRO A 383 24.20 -2.37 10.13
C PRO A 383 24.17 -1.84 8.69
N THR A 384 25.20 -2.21 7.90
CA THR A 384 25.23 -1.97 6.46
C THR A 384 24.74 -3.18 5.70
N PHE A 385 25.35 -4.34 5.92
CA PHE A 385 24.95 -5.63 5.34
C PHE A 385 24.29 -6.58 6.34
N GLY A 386 24.40 -6.30 7.64
CA GLY A 386 23.77 -7.07 8.72
C GLY A 386 22.30 -6.80 8.94
N SER A 387 21.60 -6.20 7.98
CA SER A 387 20.17 -5.94 8.00
C SER A 387 19.48 -6.58 6.80
N PRO A 388 18.18 -6.93 6.90
CA PRO A 388 17.41 -7.43 5.77
C PRO A 388 17.48 -6.47 4.58
N GLY A 389 17.72 -7.00 3.39
CA GLY A 389 17.83 -6.21 2.17
C GLY A 389 17.56 -7.01 0.91
N VAL A 390 17.47 -6.32 -0.21
CA VAL A 390 17.11 -6.90 -1.51
C VAL A 390 18.14 -7.97 -1.93
N ILE A 391 19.43 -7.72 -1.71
CA ILE A 391 20.49 -8.68 -2.11
C ILE A 391 20.37 -10.01 -1.36
N TRP A 392 20.12 -9.97 -0.05
CA TRP A 392 19.93 -11.16 0.77
C TRP A 392 18.64 -11.90 0.42
N SER A 393 17.57 -11.15 0.17
CA SER A 393 16.29 -11.71 -0.30
C SER A 393 16.45 -12.38 -1.67
N ALA A 394 17.16 -11.76 -2.60
CA ALA A 394 17.41 -12.30 -3.92
C ALA A 394 18.26 -13.58 -3.86
N LEU A 395 19.28 -13.63 -3.01
CA LEU A 395 20.10 -14.83 -2.77
C LEU A 395 19.27 -15.96 -2.16
N THR A 396 18.41 -15.65 -1.20
CA THR A 396 17.51 -16.64 -0.58
C THR A 396 16.54 -17.22 -1.61
N LEU A 397 15.94 -16.38 -2.42
CA LEU A 397 15.04 -16.81 -3.51
C LEU A 397 15.81 -17.60 -4.59
N ALA A 398 17.07 -17.25 -4.88
CA ALA A 398 17.90 -17.98 -5.81
C ALA A 398 18.16 -19.42 -5.34
N ILE A 399 18.42 -19.61 -4.06
CA ILE A 399 18.58 -20.95 -3.46
C ILE A 399 17.24 -21.71 -3.53
N LEU A 400 16.12 -21.05 -3.25
CA LEU A 400 14.78 -21.65 -3.33
C LEU A 400 14.46 -22.15 -4.73
N THR A 401 14.83 -21.40 -5.76
CA THR A 401 14.50 -21.70 -7.16
C THR A 401 15.57 -22.53 -7.88
N LEU A 402 16.76 -22.65 -7.32
CA LEU A 402 17.86 -23.38 -7.93
C LEU A 402 17.49 -24.81 -8.37
N PRO A 403 16.76 -25.61 -7.57
CA PRO A 403 16.36 -26.96 -7.98
C PRO A 403 15.45 -27.00 -9.21
N VAL A 404 14.70 -25.94 -9.47
CA VAL A 404 13.77 -25.82 -10.60
C VAL A 404 14.49 -25.42 -11.88
N VAL A 405 15.54 -24.63 -11.77
CA VAL A 405 16.36 -24.18 -12.90
C VAL A 405 17.28 -25.27 -13.39
#